data_59d4aad8f1a899d18e04342c515f813b
#
_entry.id   59d4aad8f1a899d18e04342c515f813b
#
_cell.length_a   1.000
_cell.length_b   1.000
_cell.length_c   1.000
_cell.angle_alpha   90.00
_cell.angle_beta   90.00
_cell.angle_gamma   90.00
#
_symmetry.space_group_name_H-M   'P 1'
#
loop_
_entity.id
_entity.type
_entity.pdbx_description
1 polymer ?
#
loop_
_entity_poly.entity_id
_entity_poly.type
_entity_poly.pdbx_seq_one_letter_code
_entity_poly.pdbx_strand_id
1 'polypeptide(L)'
;MKIYISGKIAGDPDYKGKFARAAAQLERLGATVINPATAPEGLTKLDYMRICFAEMEAVDYVVFLPDWSSSDGAKLERAWCDYVGVPTANWDPFRVDMLVRKSHGCTFRELLALEHPDKVDARFIGGCAGCPEEYGYEPGNGTECLCEKNWNTKKSVPQICTECWDRIVPGSEARDG
;
A
#
# COMPACT_ATOMS: atom_id res chain seq x y z
N MET A 1 5.34 1.58 14.73
CA MET A 1 4.21 2.43 14.33
C MET A 1 2.93 1.64 14.44
N LYS A 2 1.94 2.17 15.15
CA LYS A 2 0.60 1.56 15.31
C LYS A 2 -0.37 2.19 14.30
N ILE A 3 -1.12 1.38 13.58
CA ILE A 3 -2.02 1.81 12.51
C ILE A 3 -3.38 1.18 12.70
N TYR A 4 -4.44 1.99 12.64
CA TYR A 4 -5.81 1.53 12.48
C TYR A 4 -6.22 1.58 11.02
N ILE A 5 -6.89 0.54 10.52
CA ILE A 5 -7.39 0.49 9.14
C ILE A 5 -8.87 0.85 9.14
N SER A 6 -9.25 1.84 8.36
CA SER A 6 -10.66 2.23 8.14
C SER A 6 -11.10 1.92 6.71
N GLY A 7 -12.34 1.45 6.53
CA GLY A 7 -12.90 1.12 5.23
C GLY A 7 -14.33 0.61 5.31
N LYS A 8 -14.87 0.18 4.17
CA LYS A 8 -16.24 -0.32 4.11
C LYS A 8 -16.32 -1.74 4.68
N ILE A 9 -17.16 -1.94 5.71
CA ILE A 9 -17.52 -3.24 6.30
C ILE A 9 -18.97 -3.58 5.95
N ALA A 10 -19.90 -2.70 6.31
CA ALA A 10 -21.32 -2.95 6.09
C ALA A 10 -21.66 -3.05 4.59
N GLY A 11 -22.29 -4.17 4.21
CA GLY A 11 -22.69 -4.43 2.82
C GLY A 11 -21.55 -4.84 1.89
N ASP A 12 -20.38 -5.15 2.41
CA ASP A 12 -19.28 -5.74 1.66
C ASP A 12 -19.10 -7.22 2.09
N PRO A 13 -19.40 -8.21 1.23
CA PRO A 13 -19.31 -9.62 1.59
C PRO A 13 -17.86 -10.11 1.82
N ASP A 14 -16.86 -9.44 1.24
CA ASP A 14 -15.43 -9.78 1.37
C ASP A 14 -14.68 -8.87 2.37
N TYR A 15 -15.38 -8.12 3.22
CA TYR A 15 -14.70 -7.18 4.11
C TYR A 15 -13.60 -7.81 4.97
N LYS A 16 -13.83 -9.03 5.50
CA LYS A 16 -12.83 -9.74 6.31
C LYS A 16 -11.56 -10.03 5.51
N GLY A 17 -11.71 -10.55 4.28
CA GLY A 17 -10.59 -10.83 3.38
C GLY A 17 -9.84 -9.56 2.98
N LYS A 18 -10.56 -8.50 2.61
CA LYS A 18 -10.00 -7.20 2.25
C LYS A 18 -9.16 -6.61 3.40
N PHE A 19 -9.71 -6.53 4.59
CA PHE A 19 -9.02 -5.99 5.76
C PHE A 19 -7.83 -6.87 6.18
N ALA A 20 -7.96 -8.19 6.12
CA ALA A 20 -6.86 -9.11 6.42
C ALA A 20 -5.69 -8.93 5.45
N ARG A 21 -5.97 -8.77 4.13
CA ARG A 21 -4.93 -8.48 3.13
C ARG A 21 -4.24 -7.14 3.40
N ALA A 22 -5.00 -6.11 3.73
CA ALA A 22 -4.46 -4.79 4.07
C ALA A 22 -3.59 -4.85 5.32
N ALA A 23 -4.07 -5.50 6.39
CA ALA A 23 -3.31 -5.68 7.62
C ALA A 23 -1.99 -6.41 7.36
N ALA A 24 -2.03 -7.54 6.64
CA ALA A 24 -0.83 -8.32 6.34
C ALA A 24 0.22 -7.51 5.53
N GLN A 25 -0.22 -6.61 4.64
CA GLN A 25 0.71 -5.73 3.91
C GLN A 25 1.40 -4.75 4.84
N LEU A 26 0.66 -4.06 5.71
CA LEU A 26 1.23 -3.10 6.67
C LEU A 26 2.12 -3.78 7.71
N GLU A 27 1.75 -4.97 8.18
CA GLU A 27 2.55 -5.77 9.12
C GLU A 27 3.89 -6.20 8.51
N ARG A 28 3.91 -6.61 7.23
CA ARG A 28 5.16 -6.87 6.50
C ARG A 28 6.06 -5.64 6.41
N LEU A 29 5.48 -4.45 6.43
CA LEU A 29 6.20 -3.17 6.47
C LEU A 29 6.65 -2.78 7.89
N GLY A 30 6.35 -3.61 8.90
CA GLY A 30 6.77 -3.40 10.28
C GLY A 30 5.80 -2.58 11.13
N ALA A 31 4.56 -2.41 10.69
CA ALA A 31 3.51 -1.80 11.50
C ALA A 31 2.88 -2.81 12.47
N THR A 32 2.36 -2.30 13.59
CA THR A 32 1.37 -3.00 14.41
C THR A 32 -0.01 -2.54 13.97
N VAL A 33 -0.84 -3.46 13.47
CA VAL A 33 -2.11 -3.11 12.86
C VAL A 33 -3.29 -3.44 13.78
N ILE A 34 -4.19 -2.47 13.96
CA ILE A 34 -5.50 -2.64 14.58
C ILE A 34 -6.52 -2.76 13.44
N ASN A 35 -7.16 -3.92 13.39
CA ASN A 35 -8.09 -4.29 12.31
C ASN A 35 -9.52 -4.39 12.85
N PRO A 36 -10.42 -3.42 12.60
CA PRO A 36 -11.79 -3.44 13.11
C PRO A 36 -12.64 -4.59 12.56
N ALA A 37 -12.23 -5.21 11.45
CA ALA A 37 -12.94 -6.36 10.90
C ALA A 37 -12.81 -7.63 11.76
N THR A 38 -11.98 -7.63 12.80
CA THR A 38 -11.87 -8.70 13.80
C THR A 38 -12.76 -8.49 15.02
N ALA A 39 -13.48 -7.38 15.11
CA ALA A 39 -14.42 -7.12 16.20
C ALA A 39 -15.53 -8.21 16.24
N PRO A 40 -16.05 -8.56 17.42
CA PRO A 40 -17.15 -9.51 17.56
C PRO A 40 -18.37 -9.13 16.72
N GLU A 41 -19.02 -10.12 16.13
CA GLU A 41 -20.28 -9.92 15.41
C GLU A 41 -21.47 -9.73 16.36
N GLY A 42 -22.54 -9.08 15.87
CA GLY A 42 -23.79 -8.93 16.62
C GLY A 42 -23.83 -7.73 17.57
N LEU A 43 -22.83 -6.89 17.56
CA LEU A 43 -22.83 -5.63 18.32
C LEU A 43 -23.75 -4.60 17.66
N THR A 44 -24.23 -3.61 18.44
CA THR A 44 -24.95 -2.47 17.90
C THR A 44 -24.00 -1.51 17.17
N LYS A 45 -24.53 -0.67 16.27
CA LYS A 45 -23.73 0.38 15.63
C LYS A 45 -23.02 1.27 16.64
N LEU A 46 -23.66 1.56 17.76
CA LEU A 46 -23.08 2.39 18.83
C LEU A 46 -21.91 1.69 19.50
N ASP A 47 -22.00 0.39 19.74
CA ASP A 47 -20.92 -0.37 20.37
C ASP A 47 -19.71 -0.47 19.42
N TYR A 48 -19.94 -0.72 18.12
CA TYR A 48 -18.87 -0.68 17.12
C TYR A 48 -18.17 0.68 17.12
N MET A 49 -18.92 1.81 17.10
CA MET A 49 -18.30 3.13 17.08
C MET A 49 -17.49 3.42 18.35
N ARG A 50 -17.96 2.97 19.52
CA ARG A 50 -17.20 3.12 20.78
C ARG A 50 -15.87 2.36 20.73
N ILE A 51 -15.89 1.14 20.23
CA ILE A 51 -14.67 0.33 20.05
C ILE A 51 -13.74 1.01 19.06
N CYS A 52 -14.23 1.37 17.87
CA CYS A 52 -13.42 2.01 16.82
C CYS A 52 -12.76 3.31 17.29
N PHE A 53 -13.49 4.17 18.00
CA PHE A 53 -12.92 5.41 18.52
C PHE A 53 -11.82 5.14 19.56
N ALA A 54 -12.04 4.21 20.49
CA ALA A 54 -11.02 3.83 21.47
C ALA A 54 -9.78 3.23 20.80
N GLU A 55 -9.96 2.44 19.75
CA GLU A 55 -8.87 1.87 18.96
C GLU A 55 -8.10 2.96 18.19
N MET A 56 -8.81 3.93 17.60
CA MET A 56 -8.20 5.05 16.87
C MET A 56 -7.45 6.02 17.79
N GLU A 57 -7.83 6.16 19.07
CA GLU A 57 -7.06 6.93 20.06
C GLU A 57 -5.71 6.29 20.41
N ALA A 58 -5.58 4.97 20.20
CA ALA A 58 -4.41 4.21 20.59
C ALA A 58 -3.34 4.10 19.49
N VAL A 59 -3.56 4.70 18.30
CA VAL A 59 -2.69 4.54 17.13
C VAL A 59 -1.96 5.82 16.73
N ASP A 60 -0.90 5.65 15.95
CA ASP A 60 -0.12 6.74 15.38
C ASP A 60 -0.77 7.30 14.10
N TYR A 61 -1.49 6.43 13.35
CA TYR A 61 -2.18 6.77 12.11
C TYR A 61 -3.46 5.98 11.92
N VAL A 62 -4.47 6.62 11.32
CA VAL A 62 -5.65 5.96 10.75
C VAL A 62 -5.52 5.96 9.23
N VAL A 63 -5.48 4.75 8.64
CA VAL A 63 -5.29 4.57 7.19
C VAL A 63 -6.60 4.14 6.55
N PHE A 64 -7.07 4.94 5.59
CA PHE A 64 -8.34 4.76 4.91
C PHE A 64 -8.16 3.96 3.62
N LEU A 65 -8.81 2.79 3.54
CA LEU A 65 -8.87 1.95 2.34
C LEU A 65 -9.59 2.67 1.19
N PRO A 66 -9.36 2.31 -0.07
CA PRO A 66 -9.91 3.04 -1.22
C PRO A 66 -11.42 3.24 -1.24
N ASP A 67 -12.17 2.34 -0.59
CA ASP A 67 -13.64 2.33 -0.54
C ASP A 67 -14.25 3.07 0.66
N TRP A 68 -13.43 3.69 1.52
CA TRP A 68 -13.89 4.35 2.74
C TRP A 68 -15.01 5.38 2.49
N SER A 69 -14.93 6.10 1.37
CA SER A 69 -15.91 7.15 1.02
C SER A 69 -17.31 6.61 0.73
N SER A 70 -17.44 5.30 0.52
CA SER A 70 -18.74 4.61 0.35
C SER A 70 -19.27 3.99 1.64
N SER A 71 -18.62 4.23 2.79
CA SER A 71 -18.98 3.72 4.11
C SER A 71 -19.33 4.87 5.04
N ASP A 72 -20.55 4.90 5.58
CA ASP A 72 -20.97 5.94 6.53
C ASP A 72 -20.18 5.86 7.84
N GLY A 73 -19.81 4.64 8.28
CA GLY A 73 -18.94 4.45 9.45
C GLY A 73 -17.56 5.04 9.24
N ALA A 74 -16.92 4.72 8.11
CA ALA A 74 -15.58 5.23 7.79
C ALA A 74 -15.57 6.76 7.57
N LYS A 75 -16.64 7.33 7.01
CA LYS A 75 -16.80 8.81 6.94
C LYS A 75 -16.86 9.44 8.32
N LEU A 76 -17.57 8.81 9.25
CA LEU A 76 -17.67 9.29 10.62
C LEU A 76 -16.32 9.19 11.34
N GLU A 77 -15.61 8.08 11.16
CA GLU A 77 -14.24 7.89 11.65
C GLU A 77 -13.31 8.98 11.11
N ARG A 78 -13.39 9.29 9.81
CA ARG A 78 -12.60 10.36 9.19
C ARG A 78 -12.88 11.71 9.80
N ALA A 79 -14.17 12.08 9.92
CA ALA A 79 -14.57 13.35 10.51
C ALA A 79 -14.14 13.47 11.98
N TRP A 80 -14.20 12.38 12.74
CA TRP A 80 -13.71 12.32 14.10
C TRP A 80 -12.19 12.53 14.16
N CYS A 81 -11.41 11.81 13.35
CA CYS A 81 -9.95 11.99 13.28
C CYS A 81 -9.58 13.44 12.95
N ASP A 82 -10.24 14.04 11.95
CA ASP A 82 -10.03 15.43 11.56
C ASP A 82 -10.35 16.40 12.70
N TYR A 83 -11.39 16.09 13.50
CA TYR A 83 -11.80 16.93 14.62
C TYR A 83 -10.85 16.85 15.82
N VAL A 84 -10.38 15.64 16.19
CA VAL A 84 -9.51 15.44 17.36
C VAL A 84 -8.02 15.56 17.04
N GLY A 85 -7.65 15.61 15.76
CA GLY A 85 -6.28 15.77 15.31
C GLY A 85 -5.49 14.46 15.22
N VAL A 86 -6.15 13.30 15.12
CA VAL A 86 -5.47 12.02 14.86
C VAL A 86 -4.96 12.01 13.42
N PRO A 87 -3.67 11.71 13.17
CA PRO A 87 -3.13 11.69 11.82
C PRO A 87 -3.82 10.67 10.93
N THR A 88 -4.18 11.10 9.72
CA THR A 88 -4.85 10.24 8.74
C THR A 88 -4.07 10.15 7.44
N ALA A 89 -4.22 9.04 6.73
CA ALA A 89 -3.68 8.88 5.39
C ALA A 89 -4.61 8.03 4.52
N ASN A 90 -4.55 8.21 3.21
CA ASN A 90 -5.18 7.31 2.26
C ASN A 90 -4.26 6.12 1.97
N TRP A 91 -4.85 4.97 1.67
CA TRP A 91 -4.16 3.68 1.53
C TRP A 91 -2.95 3.71 0.61
N ASP A 92 -3.13 4.11 -0.66
CA ASP A 92 -2.07 3.97 -1.65
C ASP A 92 -0.86 4.89 -1.37
N PRO A 93 -1.03 6.21 -1.15
CA PRO A 93 0.10 7.07 -0.80
C PRO A 93 0.81 6.63 0.47
N PHE A 94 0.05 6.22 1.49
CA PHE A 94 0.64 5.80 2.77
C PHE A 94 1.47 4.53 2.64
N ARG A 95 0.96 3.54 1.90
CA ARG A 95 1.66 2.28 1.65
C ARG A 95 2.97 2.51 0.91
N VAL A 96 2.95 3.36 -0.12
CA VAL A 96 4.16 3.73 -0.86
C VAL A 96 5.16 4.44 0.04
N ASP A 97 4.74 5.41 0.86
CA ASP A 97 5.62 6.10 1.81
C ASP A 97 6.23 5.15 2.85
N MET A 98 5.45 4.20 3.36
CA MET A 98 5.97 3.16 4.26
C MET A 98 7.00 2.25 3.57
N LEU A 99 6.75 1.86 2.33
CA LEU A 99 7.69 1.08 1.53
C LEU A 99 9.01 1.82 1.36
N VAL A 100 8.93 3.08 0.97
CA VAL A 100 10.08 3.98 0.81
C VAL A 100 10.88 4.11 2.11
N ARG A 101 10.21 4.25 3.26
CA ARG A 101 10.88 4.38 4.58
C ARG A 101 11.54 3.09 5.05
N LYS A 102 10.97 1.93 4.73
CA LYS A 102 11.53 0.63 5.15
C LYS A 102 12.77 0.25 4.36
N SER A 103 12.87 0.69 3.13
CA SER A 103 13.92 0.28 2.21
C SER A 103 15.01 1.34 2.13
N HIS A 104 16.23 0.97 2.50
CA HIS A 104 17.44 1.70 2.13
C HIS A 104 17.64 1.58 0.60
N GLY A 105 16.71 2.14 -0.17
CA GLY A 105 16.67 2.00 -1.61
C GLY A 105 15.88 0.76 -2.08
N CYS A 106 14.53 0.85 -2.14
CA CYS A 106 13.67 -0.19 -2.70
C CYS A 106 13.76 -0.21 -4.22
N THR A 107 13.95 -1.38 -4.80
CA THR A 107 13.85 -1.55 -6.25
C THR A 107 12.38 -1.64 -6.68
N PHE A 108 12.10 -1.35 -7.95
CA PHE A 108 10.76 -1.56 -8.51
C PHE A 108 10.30 -3.02 -8.40
N ARG A 109 11.24 -3.99 -8.49
CA ARG A 109 10.97 -5.41 -8.29
C ARG A 109 10.49 -5.71 -6.88
N GLU A 110 11.12 -5.15 -5.86
CA GLU A 110 10.73 -5.34 -4.47
C GLU A 110 9.37 -4.70 -4.19
N LEU A 111 9.10 -3.54 -4.79
CA LEU A 111 7.79 -2.90 -4.74
C LEU A 111 6.71 -3.79 -5.37
N LEU A 112 6.95 -4.34 -6.57
CA LEU A 112 6.04 -5.26 -7.23
C LEU A 112 5.82 -6.53 -6.40
N ALA A 113 6.88 -7.11 -5.82
CA ALA A 113 6.78 -8.31 -4.98
C ALA A 113 5.89 -8.11 -3.74
N LEU A 114 5.82 -6.90 -3.23
CA LEU A 114 4.96 -6.54 -2.10
C LEU A 114 3.49 -6.33 -2.52
N GLU A 115 3.28 -5.71 -3.67
CA GLU A 115 1.95 -5.36 -4.15
C GLU A 115 1.27 -6.50 -4.91
N HIS A 116 2.04 -7.16 -5.76
CA HIS A 116 1.59 -8.17 -6.70
C HIS A 116 2.58 -9.35 -6.70
N PRO A 117 2.66 -10.14 -5.61
CA PRO A 117 3.63 -11.23 -5.50
C PRO A 117 3.48 -12.29 -6.60
N ASP A 118 2.28 -12.43 -7.16
CA ASP A 118 1.97 -13.31 -8.30
C ASP A 118 2.60 -12.82 -9.64
N LYS A 119 3.03 -11.57 -9.69
CA LYS A 119 3.64 -10.95 -10.88
C LYS A 119 5.18 -11.00 -10.85
N VAL A 120 5.77 -11.49 -9.78
CA VAL A 120 7.23 -11.71 -9.68
C VAL A 120 7.51 -13.20 -9.81
N ASP A 121 8.01 -13.62 -10.97
CA ASP A 121 8.31 -15.02 -11.28
C ASP A 121 9.43 -15.10 -12.31
N ALA A 122 10.35 -16.04 -12.12
CA ALA A 122 11.48 -16.28 -13.03
C ALA A 122 11.03 -16.66 -14.46
N ARG A 123 9.77 -17.04 -14.66
CA ARG A 123 9.18 -17.33 -16.00
C ARG A 123 8.93 -16.06 -16.83
N PHE A 124 8.81 -14.90 -16.19
CA PHE A 124 8.64 -13.64 -16.88
C PHE A 124 9.99 -13.07 -17.35
N ILE A 125 9.97 -12.31 -18.43
CA ILE A 125 11.15 -11.60 -18.94
C ILE A 125 11.60 -10.58 -17.88
N GLY A 126 12.87 -10.68 -17.46
CA GLY A 126 13.40 -9.85 -16.37
C GLY A 126 12.90 -10.23 -14.97
N GLY A 127 12.14 -11.34 -14.84
CA GLY A 127 11.64 -11.85 -13.56
C GLY A 127 10.37 -11.17 -13.04
N CYS A 128 9.75 -10.30 -13.85
CA CYS A 128 8.50 -9.61 -13.48
C CYS A 128 7.58 -9.50 -14.70
N ALA A 129 6.27 -9.58 -14.47
CA ALA A 129 5.26 -9.35 -15.49
C ALA A 129 5.17 -7.85 -15.82
N GLY A 130 5.21 -7.50 -17.13
CA GLY A 130 5.06 -6.10 -17.58
C GLY A 130 6.27 -5.21 -17.29
N CYS A 131 6.04 -3.91 -17.22
CA CYS A 131 7.03 -2.88 -16.93
C CYS A 131 6.62 -2.08 -15.67
N PRO A 132 7.57 -1.45 -14.93
CA PRO A 132 7.23 -0.61 -13.77
C PRO A 132 6.20 0.48 -14.07
N GLU A 133 6.22 1.04 -15.28
CA GLU A 133 5.28 2.04 -15.77
C GLU A 133 3.82 1.52 -15.83
N GLU A 134 3.61 0.26 -16.19
CA GLU A 134 2.28 -0.37 -16.26
C GLU A 134 1.62 -0.47 -14.88
N TYR A 135 2.42 -0.45 -13.82
CA TYR A 135 1.96 -0.46 -12.43
C TYR A 135 1.89 0.95 -11.83
N GLY A 136 2.17 2.00 -12.62
CA GLY A 136 2.15 3.38 -12.14
C GLY A 136 3.31 3.75 -11.22
N TYR A 137 4.37 2.95 -11.18
CA TYR A 137 5.55 3.23 -10.35
C TYR A 137 6.43 4.35 -10.89
N GLU A 138 6.35 4.61 -12.17
CA GLU A 138 6.96 5.78 -12.81
C GLU A 138 5.86 6.67 -13.38
N PRO A 139 5.94 7.98 -13.22
CA PRO A 139 5.05 8.87 -13.95
C PRO A 139 5.34 8.71 -15.43
N GLY A 140 4.32 8.45 -16.22
CA GLY A 140 4.37 8.43 -17.68
C GLY A 140 4.68 9.83 -18.23
N ASN A 141 5.89 10.32 -18.02
CA ASN A 141 6.36 11.64 -18.42
C ASN A 141 6.78 11.70 -19.89
N GLY A 142 6.32 10.76 -20.72
CA GLY A 142 6.76 10.70 -22.12
C GLY A 142 8.27 10.44 -22.25
N THR A 143 8.95 10.07 -21.16
CA THR A 143 10.32 9.56 -21.23
C THR A 143 10.26 8.13 -21.69
N GLU A 144 10.89 7.88 -22.83
CA GLU A 144 11.05 6.56 -23.43
C GLU A 144 11.37 5.52 -22.36
N CYS A 145 10.61 4.42 -22.35
CA CYS A 145 10.89 3.24 -21.55
C CYS A 145 12.39 2.86 -21.69
N LEU A 146 12.99 2.31 -20.65
CA LEU A 146 14.39 1.86 -20.73
C LEU A 146 14.62 0.87 -21.88
N CYS A 147 13.59 0.10 -22.25
CA CYS A 147 13.61 -0.77 -23.42
C CYS A 147 13.84 0.03 -24.71
N GLU A 148 13.15 1.15 -24.88
CA GLU A 148 13.27 2.03 -26.05
C GLU A 148 14.61 2.75 -26.07
N LYS A 149 15.06 3.28 -24.91
CA LYS A 149 16.39 3.90 -24.78
C LYS A 149 17.55 2.97 -25.07
N ASN A 150 17.41 1.70 -24.73
CA ASN A 150 18.46 0.69 -24.88
C ASN A 150 18.32 -0.18 -26.12
N TRP A 151 17.37 0.10 -27.01
CA TRP A 151 17.14 -0.70 -28.22
C TRP A 151 18.40 -0.87 -29.12
N ASN A 152 19.31 0.09 -29.10
CA ASN A 152 20.56 0.08 -29.85
C ASN A 152 21.79 -0.43 -29.06
N THR A 153 21.59 -0.98 -27.88
CA THR A 153 22.67 -1.51 -27.04
C THR A 153 22.94 -2.99 -27.37
N LYS A 154 24.13 -3.49 -27.01
CA LYS A 154 24.47 -4.90 -27.12
C LYS A 154 23.78 -5.81 -26.11
N LYS A 155 22.85 -5.27 -25.29
CA LYS A 155 22.16 -6.02 -24.24
C LYS A 155 20.95 -6.74 -24.81
N SER A 156 20.70 -7.95 -24.32
CA SER A 156 19.48 -8.70 -24.64
C SER A 156 18.26 -8.09 -23.90
N VAL A 157 17.06 -8.31 -24.45
CA VAL A 157 15.80 -7.85 -23.82
C VAL A 157 15.68 -8.31 -22.36
N PRO A 158 15.98 -9.58 -21.99
CA PRO A 158 15.94 -10.00 -20.59
C PRO A 158 16.88 -9.20 -19.68
N GLN A 159 18.08 -8.84 -20.15
CA GLN A 159 19.03 -8.02 -19.38
C GLN A 159 18.48 -6.60 -19.16
N ILE A 160 17.91 -5.99 -20.20
CA ILE A 160 17.32 -4.66 -20.12
C ILE A 160 16.13 -4.65 -19.13
N CYS A 161 15.26 -5.67 -19.20
CA CYS A 161 14.12 -5.79 -18.30
C CYS A 161 14.56 -6.02 -16.85
N THR A 162 15.58 -6.86 -16.62
CA THR A 162 16.14 -7.07 -15.28
C THR A 162 16.68 -5.76 -14.70
N GLU A 163 17.50 -5.04 -15.45
CA GLU A 163 18.04 -3.74 -15.04
C GLU A 163 16.92 -2.70 -14.77
N CYS A 164 15.86 -2.74 -15.57
CA CYS A 164 14.70 -1.85 -15.39
C CYS A 164 14.00 -2.09 -14.05
N TRP A 165 13.76 -3.36 -13.71
CA TRP A 165 13.09 -3.75 -12.47
C TRP A 165 13.98 -3.60 -11.23
N ASP A 166 15.30 -3.68 -11.39
CA ASP A 166 16.28 -3.55 -10.30
C ASP A 166 16.73 -2.09 -10.07
N ARG A 167 16.13 -1.13 -10.77
CA ARG A 167 16.34 0.30 -10.48
C ARG A 167 15.73 0.66 -9.13
N ILE A 168 16.40 1.57 -8.43
CA ILE A 168 15.89 2.14 -7.18
C ILE A 168 14.71 3.05 -7.48
N VAL A 169 13.65 2.92 -6.70
CA VAL A 169 12.48 3.80 -6.75
C VAL A 169 12.91 5.22 -6.37
N PRO A 170 12.65 6.24 -7.21
CA PRO A 170 13.06 7.62 -6.93
C PRO A 170 12.52 8.11 -5.58
N GLY A 171 13.38 8.71 -4.76
CA GLY A 171 13.02 9.20 -3.42
C GLY A 171 13.01 8.12 -2.32
N SER A 172 13.34 6.85 -2.67
CA SER A 172 13.54 5.78 -1.69
C SER A 172 14.96 5.72 -1.13
N GLU A 173 15.85 6.58 -1.60
CA GLU A 173 17.21 6.69 -1.09
C GLU A 173 17.20 7.16 0.36
N ALA A 174 18.04 6.53 1.20
CA ALA A 174 18.14 6.92 2.60
C ALA A 174 18.41 8.43 2.72
N ARG A 175 17.55 9.15 3.41
CA ARG A 175 17.91 10.49 3.89
C ARG A 175 18.88 10.25 5.02
N ASP A 176 20.17 10.44 4.72
CA ASP A 176 21.20 10.54 5.75
C ASP A 176 20.76 11.62 6.74
N GLY A 177 20.37 11.19 7.95
CA GLY A 177 19.95 12.02 9.05
C GLY A 177 21.00 12.02 10.16
#